data_5b5e902201746a3f7269bb42d51d3200
#
_entry.id   5b5e902201746a3f7269bb42d51d3200
#
_cell.length_a   1.000
_cell.length_b   1.000
_cell.length_c   1.000
_cell.angle_alpha   90.00
_cell.angle_beta   90.00
_cell.angle_gamma   90.00
#
_symmetry.space_group_name_H-M   'P 1'
#
loop_
_entity.id
_entity.type
_entity.pdbx_description
1 polymer ?
#
loop_
_entity_poly.entity_id
_entity_poly.type
_entity_poly.pdbx_seq_one_letter_code
_entity_poly.pdbx_strand_id
1 'polypeptide(L)'
;MSYIKRLDRSFEHAPVQPITPQTKYVFFSDCHRGTGNNNDNFLKNAGSYYAALQYYYQYGFCYIEAGDGDELWENCTLEQIMEIYADIFSQLRRFHKEGRLYMLYGNHDMIKKNSTPIFPGMKYYESLILKSQTPPINLHVTHGHQADFLNSALWKFSRFLVRHLWTPLEYFGIQDPTSAAKNNTKKDKIEQKFIDYAKCSHCKFLAGHTHRPKLGNDLTPYYNSGSCVHPRCITCIELCGYQMHLVKWCACKREVLAEELLYSSSNIIY
;
A
#
# COMPACT_ATOMS: atom_id res chain seq x y z
N MET A 1 -18.90 -15.01 1.44
CA MET A 1 -17.53 -15.52 1.18
C MET A 1 -16.67 -15.11 2.38
N SER A 2 -15.87 -16.02 2.96
CA SER A 2 -14.96 -15.70 4.07
C SER A 2 -13.85 -14.75 3.61
N TYR A 3 -13.19 -14.06 4.55
CA TYR A 3 -12.08 -13.15 4.21
C TYR A 3 -10.88 -13.92 3.61
N ILE A 4 -10.63 -15.15 4.08
CA ILE A 4 -9.58 -16.01 3.52
C ILE A 4 -9.83 -16.24 2.03
N LYS A 5 -11.03 -16.69 1.65
CA LYS A 5 -11.37 -16.91 0.23
C LYS A 5 -11.30 -15.64 -0.62
N ARG A 6 -11.54 -14.45 -0.03
CA ARG A 6 -11.36 -13.19 -0.76
C ARG A 6 -9.89 -12.85 -0.98
N LEU A 7 -9.04 -13.11 0.03
CA LEU A 7 -7.59 -12.95 -0.10
C LEU A 7 -7.03 -13.96 -1.10
N ASP A 8 -7.35 -15.26 -0.98
CA ASP A 8 -6.90 -16.29 -1.95
C ASP A 8 -7.22 -15.87 -3.38
N ARG A 9 -8.48 -15.49 -3.63
CA ARG A 9 -8.91 -15.04 -4.94
C ARG A 9 -8.13 -13.84 -5.48
N SER A 10 -7.71 -12.92 -4.60
CA SER A 10 -6.92 -11.76 -5.03
C SER A 10 -5.53 -12.18 -5.56
N PHE A 11 -5.01 -13.31 -5.11
CA PHE A 11 -3.71 -13.84 -5.53
C PHE A 11 -3.76 -14.84 -6.69
N GLU A 12 -4.94 -15.31 -7.14
CA GLU A 12 -5.08 -16.30 -8.23
C GLU A 12 -4.38 -15.88 -9.53
N HIS A 13 -4.38 -14.58 -9.83
CA HIS A 13 -3.78 -14.00 -11.05
C HIS A 13 -2.72 -12.95 -10.75
N ALA A 14 -2.16 -12.98 -9.53
CA ALA A 14 -1.12 -12.04 -9.13
C ALA A 14 0.16 -12.28 -9.94
N PRO A 15 0.79 -11.24 -10.49
CA PRO A 15 2.12 -11.37 -11.07
C PRO A 15 3.11 -11.81 -10.00
N VAL A 16 4.08 -12.64 -10.40
CA VAL A 16 5.15 -13.12 -9.52
C VAL A 16 6.44 -12.43 -9.92
N GLN A 17 7.13 -11.83 -8.95
CA GLN A 17 8.41 -11.17 -9.14
C GLN A 17 9.48 -11.84 -8.26
N PRO A 18 10.73 -11.88 -8.71
CA PRO A 18 11.80 -12.54 -7.97
C PRO A 18 12.29 -11.69 -6.79
N ILE A 19 12.70 -12.37 -5.72
CA ILE A 19 13.58 -11.82 -4.68
C ILE A 19 14.95 -12.45 -4.86
N THR A 20 15.99 -11.61 -4.99
CA THR A 20 17.40 -11.97 -5.16
C THR A 20 18.25 -11.14 -4.19
N PRO A 21 19.54 -11.46 -4.02
CA PRO A 21 20.44 -10.60 -3.22
C PRO A 21 20.54 -9.16 -3.71
N GLN A 22 20.24 -8.90 -5.00
CA GLN A 22 20.27 -7.57 -5.61
C GLN A 22 18.94 -6.86 -5.62
N THR A 23 17.88 -7.49 -5.11
CA THR A 23 16.53 -6.93 -5.07
C THR A 23 16.50 -5.62 -4.30
N LYS A 24 15.79 -4.63 -4.87
CA LYS A 24 15.45 -3.36 -4.23
C LYS A 24 14.01 -3.00 -4.56
N TYR A 25 13.10 -3.26 -3.64
CA TYR A 25 11.69 -2.84 -3.72
C TYR A 25 11.37 -1.84 -2.62
N VAL A 26 10.55 -0.85 -2.92
CA VAL A 26 9.94 0.03 -1.94
C VAL A 26 8.42 -0.04 -2.04
N PHE A 27 7.75 -0.14 -0.90
CA PHE A 27 6.30 -0.27 -0.80
C PHE A 27 5.73 0.96 -0.10
N PHE A 28 4.93 1.72 -0.81
CA PHE A 28 4.07 2.76 -0.27
C PHE A 28 2.61 2.33 -0.41
N SER A 29 1.75 2.78 0.49
CA SER A 29 0.30 2.64 0.40
C SER A 29 -0.39 3.85 0.99
N ASP A 30 -1.71 3.91 0.83
CA ASP A 30 -2.57 4.87 1.52
C ASP A 30 -2.04 6.32 1.36
N CYS A 31 -1.72 6.67 0.12
CA CYS A 31 -1.34 8.04 -0.23
C CYS A 31 -2.57 8.94 -0.23
N HIS A 32 -3.72 8.45 -0.70
CA HIS A 32 -4.96 9.21 -0.80
C HIS A 32 -4.75 10.59 -1.43
N ARG A 33 -4.02 10.64 -2.57
CA ARG A 33 -3.82 11.88 -3.30
C ARG A 33 -5.17 12.45 -3.71
N GLY A 34 -5.46 13.65 -3.24
CA GLY A 34 -6.73 14.34 -3.49
C GLY A 34 -6.59 15.46 -4.53
N THR A 35 -7.38 16.51 -4.37
CA THR A 35 -7.44 17.64 -5.31
C THR A 35 -6.84 18.93 -4.74
N GLY A 36 -5.92 18.83 -3.78
CA GLY A 36 -5.20 19.99 -3.22
C GLY A 36 -6.05 20.93 -2.36
N ASN A 37 -7.26 20.51 -1.99
CA ASN A 37 -8.13 21.28 -1.11
C ASN A 37 -7.86 20.98 0.38
N ASN A 38 -8.62 21.60 1.28
CA ASN A 38 -8.44 21.44 2.74
C ASN A 38 -8.65 20.01 3.24
N ASN A 39 -9.36 19.15 2.49
CA ASN A 39 -9.59 17.75 2.83
C ASN A 39 -8.49 16.83 2.28
N ASP A 40 -7.60 17.36 1.44
CA ASP A 40 -6.48 16.59 0.91
C ASP A 40 -5.39 16.41 1.98
N ASN A 41 -5.48 15.30 2.70
CA ASN A 41 -4.55 14.97 3.77
C ASN A 41 -3.13 14.66 3.25
N PHE A 42 -2.99 14.27 1.98
CA PHE A 42 -1.71 14.00 1.35
C PHE A 42 -0.92 15.30 1.05
N LEU A 43 -1.60 16.39 0.79
CA LEU A 43 -0.99 17.65 0.36
C LEU A 43 0.17 18.10 1.26
N LYS A 44 0.03 17.95 2.59
CA LYS A 44 1.05 18.32 3.58
C LYS A 44 2.32 17.48 3.47
N ASN A 45 2.23 16.29 2.91
CA ASN A 45 3.31 15.32 2.77
C ASN A 45 3.84 15.19 1.33
N ALA A 46 3.22 15.85 0.37
CA ALA A 46 3.57 15.73 -1.05
C ALA A 46 5.06 15.99 -1.33
N GLY A 47 5.65 17.00 -0.68
CA GLY A 47 7.09 17.30 -0.79
C GLY A 47 7.98 16.18 -0.26
N SER A 48 7.66 15.62 0.91
CA SER A 48 8.41 14.48 1.48
C SER A 48 8.26 13.22 0.62
N TYR A 49 7.07 12.98 0.09
CA TYR A 49 6.82 11.86 -0.80
C TYR A 49 7.56 12.01 -2.14
N TYR A 50 7.56 13.21 -2.72
CA TYR A 50 8.32 13.48 -3.95
C TYR A 50 9.84 13.30 -3.73
N ALA A 51 10.39 13.78 -2.62
CA ALA A 51 11.79 13.55 -2.25
C ALA A 51 12.09 12.04 -2.10
N ALA A 52 11.19 11.27 -1.50
CA ALA A 52 11.31 9.83 -1.39
C ALA A 52 11.31 9.16 -2.77
N LEU A 53 10.40 9.54 -3.68
CA LEU A 53 10.38 9.00 -5.04
C LEU A 53 11.69 9.29 -5.79
N GLN A 54 12.23 10.50 -5.67
CA GLN A 54 13.51 10.84 -6.30
C GLN A 54 14.66 9.98 -5.75
N TYR A 55 14.74 9.81 -4.43
CA TYR A 55 15.72 8.95 -3.78
C TYR A 55 15.62 7.51 -4.29
N TYR A 56 14.44 6.88 -4.22
CA TYR A 56 14.27 5.49 -4.63
C TYR A 56 14.53 5.28 -6.11
N TYR A 57 14.18 6.25 -6.95
CA TYR A 57 14.52 6.22 -8.37
C TYR A 57 16.03 6.21 -8.59
N GLN A 58 16.75 7.14 -7.95
CA GLN A 58 18.20 7.30 -8.06
C GLN A 58 18.95 6.06 -7.57
N TYR A 59 18.48 5.42 -6.49
CA TYR A 59 19.11 4.24 -5.91
C TYR A 59 18.67 2.90 -6.54
N GLY A 60 17.92 2.95 -7.64
CA GLY A 60 17.58 1.77 -8.44
C GLY A 60 16.48 0.89 -7.84
N PHE A 61 15.65 1.42 -6.96
CA PHE A 61 14.50 0.68 -6.44
C PHE A 61 13.41 0.48 -7.49
N CYS A 62 12.68 -0.63 -7.38
CA CYS A 62 11.38 -0.83 -7.99
C CYS A 62 10.30 -0.31 -7.02
N TYR A 63 9.44 0.56 -7.49
CA TYR A 63 8.36 1.17 -6.71
C TYR A 63 7.08 0.33 -6.80
N ILE A 64 6.51 0.02 -5.65
CA ILE A 64 5.24 -0.69 -5.51
C ILE A 64 4.26 0.19 -4.72
N GLU A 65 3.19 0.63 -5.37
CA GLU A 65 2.06 1.27 -4.71
C GLU A 65 1.06 0.18 -4.28
N ALA A 66 0.96 -0.06 -2.98
CA ALA A 66 0.15 -1.14 -2.43
C ALA A 66 -1.31 -0.70 -2.12
N GLY A 67 -1.91 0.05 -3.04
CA GLY A 67 -3.31 0.48 -3.02
C GLY A 67 -3.58 1.79 -2.29
N ASP A 68 -4.78 2.33 -2.53
CA ASP A 68 -5.25 3.63 -2.02
C ASP A 68 -4.25 4.77 -2.34
N GLY A 69 -3.71 4.72 -3.56
CA GLY A 69 -2.84 5.77 -4.05
C GLY A 69 -3.58 7.08 -4.31
N ASP A 70 -4.81 6.99 -4.81
CA ASP A 70 -5.62 8.14 -5.20
C ASP A 70 -7.00 8.11 -4.53
N GLU A 71 -7.47 9.28 -4.04
CA GLU A 71 -8.75 9.43 -3.36
C GLU A 71 -9.90 9.60 -4.37
N LEU A 72 -10.41 8.48 -4.88
CA LEU A 72 -11.48 8.44 -5.88
C LEU A 72 -12.87 8.14 -5.28
N TRP A 73 -12.99 8.06 -3.96
CA TRP A 73 -14.29 7.97 -3.30
C TRP A 73 -14.95 9.33 -3.14
N GLU A 74 -14.19 10.37 -2.92
CA GLU A 74 -14.65 11.75 -2.95
C GLU A 74 -14.96 12.21 -4.39
N ASN A 75 -15.42 13.42 -4.58
CA ASN A 75 -15.91 13.90 -5.89
C ASN A 75 -14.81 14.30 -6.90
N CYS A 76 -13.60 13.72 -6.79
CA CYS A 76 -12.49 14.02 -7.68
C CYS A 76 -12.34 12.96 -8.79
N THR A 77 -11.74 13.39 -9.91
CA THR A 77 -11.33 12.51 -10.99
C THR A 77 -9.82 12.28 -10.95
N LEU A 78 -9.37 11.21 -11.58
CA LEU A 78 -7.94 10.90 -11.62
C LEU A 78 -7.15 11.97 -12.38
N GLU A 79 -7.75 12.56 -13.42
CA GLU A 79 -7.17 13.65 -14.21
C GLU A 79 -6.88 14.88 -13.35
N GLN A 80 -7.83 15.30 -12.51
CA GLN A 80 -7.63 16.42 -11.57
C GLN A 80 -6.51 16.16 -10.58
N ILE A 81 -6.44 14.93 -10.03
CA ILE A 81 -5.34 14.53 -9.14
C ILE A 81 -4.00 14.59 -9.87
N MET A 82 -3.93 14.09 -11.11
CA MET A 82 -2.72 14.11 -11.92
C MET A 82 -2.24 15.52 -12.27
N GLU A 83 -3.15 16.46 -12.48
CA GLU A 83 -2.80 17.87 -12.72
C GLU A 83 -2.16 18.50 -11.48
N ILE A 84 -2.76 18.29 -10.30
CA ILE A 84 -2.27 18.85 -9.03
C ILE A 84 -0.91 18.27 -8.63
N TYR A 85 -0.73 16.97 -8.83
CA TYR A 85 0.48 16.24 -8.48
C TYR A 85 1.32 15.87 -9.71
N ALA A 86 1.39 16.76 -10.71
CA ALA A 86 2.04 16.50 -11.99
C ALA A 86 3.52 16.04 -11.84
N ASP A 87 4.26 16.62 -10.90
CA ASP A 87 5.64 16.24 -10.62
C ASP A 87 5.74 14.80 -10.10
N ILE A 88 4.83 14.40 -9.21
CA ILE A 88 4.75 13.05 -8.67
C ILE A 88 4.46 12.06 -9.80
N PHE A 89 3.42 12.32 -10.62
CA PHE A 89 3.08 11.44 -11.73
C PHE A 89 4.17 11.41 -12.82
N SER A 90 4.87 12.52 -13.03
CA SER A 90 6.06 12.56 -13.89
C SER A 90 7.16 11.62 -13.36
N GLN A 91 7.40 11.61 -12.05
CA GLN A 91 8.39 10.72 -11.43
C GLN A 91 7.93 9.25 -11.49
N LEU A 92 6.65 8.94 -11.23
CA LEU A 92 6.08 7.60 -11.39
C LEU A 92 6.20 7.10 -12.84
N ARG A 93 6.00 7.99 -13.83
CA ARG A 93 6.21 7.68 -15.26
C ARG A 93 7.66 7.27 -15.55
N ARG A 94 8.65 7.85 -14.87
CA ARG A 94 10.06 7.45 -15.01
C ARG A 94 10.28 6.03 -14.53
N PHE A 95 9.73 5.66 -13.35
CA PHE A 95 9.77 4.26 -12.89
C PHE A 95 9.11 3.31 -13.89
N HIS A 96 7.94 3.70 -14.43
CA HIS A 96 7.24 2.89 -15.42
C HIS A 96 8.07 2.65 -16.70
N LYS A 97 8.68 3.69 -17.25
CA LYS A 97 9.51 3.59 -18.47
C LYS A 97 10.68 2.63 -18.32
N GLU A 98 11.17 2.42 -17.11
CA GLU A 98 12.25 1.49 -16.78
C GLU A 98 11.76 0.13 -16.29
N GLY A 99 10.44 -0.15 -16.36
CA GLY A 99 9.86 -1.40 -15.89
C GLY A 99 9.90 -1.58 -14.36
N ARG A 100 10.07 -0.49 -13.62
CA ARG A 100 10.22 -0.48 -12.15
C ARG A 100 9.01 0.08 -11.42
N LEU A 101 7.79 -0.10 -11.95
CA LEU A 101 6.53 0.38 -11.37
C LEU A 101 5.49 -0.74 -11.30
N TYR A 102 4.97 -0.99 -10.11
CA TYR A 102 3.76 -1.78 -9.90
C TYR A 102 2.74 -0.96 -9.12
N MET A 103 1.51 -0.86 -9.64
CA MET A 103 0.41 -0.15 -8.99
C MET A 103 -0.71 -1.12 -8.67
N LEU A 104 -0.94 -1.33 -7.39
CA LEU A 104 -2.09 -2.08 -6.88
C LEU A 104 -3.22 -1.08 -6.60
N TYR A 105 -4.46 -1.54 -6.73
CA TYR A 105 -5.61 -0.76 -6.30
C TYR A 105 -6.08 -1.17 -4.90
N GLY A 106 -6.55 -0.21 -4.14
CA GLY A 106 -7.20 -0.44 -2.86
C GLY A 106 -8.71 -0.23 -2.94
N ASN A 107 -9.37 0.06 -1.83
CA ASN A 107 -10.81 0.33 -1.84
C ASN A 107 -11.14 1.74 -2.31
N HIS A 108 -10.34 2.76 -1.98
CA HIS A 108 -10.58 4.14 -2.41
C HIS A 108 -10.35 4.35 -3.90
N ASP A 109 -9.49 3.56 -4.50
CA ASP A 109 -9.22 3.62 -5.94
C ASP A 109 -9.58 2.33 -6.71
N MET A 110 -10.55 1.57 -6.20
CA MET A 110 -11.09 0.34 -6.80
C MET A 110 -11.55 0.51 -8.25
N ILE A 111 -11.90 1.72 -8.65
CA ILE A 111 -12.28 2.05 -10.04
C ILE A 111 -11.15 1.72 -11.01
N LYS A 112 -9.90 1.84 -10.60
CA LYS A 112 -8.71 1.52 -11.39
C LYS A 112 -8.74 0.12 -11.98
N LYS A 113 -9.41 -0.83 -11.31
CA LYS A 113 -9.59 -2.20 -11.80
C LYS A 113 -10.10 -2.29 -13.24
N ASN A 114 -11.00 -1.36 -13.63
CA ASN A 114 -11.66 -1.36 -14.93
C ASN A 114 -11.36 -0.08 -15.73
N SER A 115 -10.44 0.75 -15.26
CA SER A 115 -10.08 2.00 -15.92
C SER A 115 -8.91 1.81 -16.87
N THR A 116 -8.80 2.70 -17.85
CA THR A 116 -7.58 2.81 -18.66
C THR A 116 -6.41 3.20 -17.78
N PRO A 117 -5.27 2.49 -17.84
CA PRO A 117 -4.10 2.83 -17.08
C PRO A 117 -3.55 4.23 -17.43
N ILE A 118 -2.99 4.92 -16.41
CA ILE A 118 -2.45 6.29 -16.55
C ILE A 118 -1.22 6.37 -17.46
N PHE A 119 -0.52 5.28 -17.66
CA PHE A 119 0.63 5.23 -18.59
C PHE A 119 0.41 4.13 -19.63
N PRO A 120 0.76 4.36 -20.91
CA PRO A 120 0.63 3.36 -21.96
C PRO A 120 1.40 2.07 -21.60
N GLY A 121 0.73 0.92 -21.75
CA GLY A 121 1.32 -0.39 -21.45
C GLY A 121 1.38 -0.79 -19.98
N MET A 122 1.03 0.11 -19.05
CA MET A 122 0.91 -0.22 -17.64
C MET A 122 -0.33 -1.09 -17.37
N LYS A 123 -0.31 -1.80 -16.26
CA LYS A 123 -1.48 -2.53 -15.72
C LYS A 123 -1.68 -2.18 -14.26
N TYR A 124 -2.93 -2.15 -13.83
CA TYR A 124 -3.28 -2.16 -12.41
C TYR A 124 -3.47 -3.60 -11.95
N TYR A 125 -3.02 -3.89 -10.75
CA TYR A 125 -3.11 -5.22 -10.14
C TYR A 125 -3.94 -5.17 -8.85
N GLU A 126 -4.51 -6.29 -8.44
CA GLU A 126 -5.13 -6.43 -7.11
C GLU A 126 -4.10 -6.79 -6.06
N SER A 127 -3.09 -7.55 -6.48
CA SER A 127 -2.05 -8.09 -5.60
C SER A 127 -0.80 -8.40 -6.40
N LEU A 128 0.29 -8.69 -5.69
CA LEU A 128 1.59 -9.05 -6.21
C LEU A 128 2.20 -10.12 -5.31
N ILE A 129 2.97 -11.04 -5.88
CA ILE A 129 3.72 -12.03 -5.12
C ILE A 129 5.21 -11.83 -5.39
N LEU A 130 6.00 -11.75 -4.34
CA LEU A 130 7.46 -11.74 -4.44
C LEU A 130 7.99 -13.06 -3.91
N LYS A 131 8.86 -13.74 -4.67
CA LYS A 131 9.37 -15.07 -4.33
C LYS A 131 10.87 -15.20 -4.45
N SER A 132 11.47 -15.93 -3.50
CA SER A 132 12.80 -16.54 -3.63
C SER A 132 12.70 -18.04 -3.41
N GLN A 133 13.56 -18.80 -4.08
CA GLN A 133 13.67 -20.24 -3.86
C GLN A 133 14.77 -20.53 -2.82
N THR A 134 15.83 -19.76 -2.83
CA THR A 134 16.99 -19.94 -1.94
C THR A 134 17.48 -18.59 -1.40
N PRO A 135 17.21 -18.26 -0.15
CA PRO A 135 16.33 -18.95 0.80
C PRO A 135 14.87 -18.94 0.37
N PRO A 136 14.02 -19.88 0.84
CA PRO A 136 12.61 -19.93 0.46
C PRO A 136 11.84 -18.77 1.08
N ILE A 137 11.41 -17.83 0.28
CA ILE A 137 10.62 -16.67 0.69
C ILE A 137 9.37 -16.59 -0.21
N ASN A 138 8.22 -16.37 0.41
CA ASN A 138 6.96 -16.12 -0.27
C ASN A 138 6.30 -14.91 0.39
N LEU A 139 6.42 -13.73 -0.25
CA LEU A 139 5.85 -12.49 0.25
C LEU A 139 4.64 -12.11 -0.61
N HIS A 140 3.46 -12.15 -0.01
CA HIS A 140 2.20 -11.75 -0.59
C HIS A 140 1.96 -10.26 -0.31
N VAL A 141 1.68 -9.49 -1.36
CA VAL A 141 1.46 -8.04 -1.28
C VAL A 141 0.10 -7.69 -1.84
N THR A 142 -0.74 -7.02 -1.06
CA THR A 142 -2.03 -6.48 -1.49
C THR A 142 -2.38 -5.25 -0.64
N HIS A 143 -3.43 -4.51 -1.01
CA HIS A 143 -3.87 -3.40 -0.15
C HIS A 143 -4.40 -3.87 1.21
N GLY A 144 -5.18 -4.95 1.24
CA GLY A 144 -5.72 -5.53 2.47
C GLY A 144 -7.22 -5.29 2.69
N HIS A 145 -7.87 -4.45 1.90
CA HIS A 145 -9.33 -4.23 1.99
C HIS A 145 -10.15 -5.51 1.85
N GLN A 146 -9.59 -6.58 1.28
CA GLN A 146 -10.22 -7.90 1.13
C GLN A 146 -10.59 -8.53 2.48
N ALA A 147 -9.88 -8.20 3.57
CA ALA A 147 -10.20 -8.66 4.92
C ALA A 147 -11.35 -7.86 5.57
N ASP A 148 -11.69 -6.68 5.04
CA ASP A 148 -12.82 -5.86 5.47
C ASP A 148 -14.03 -6.08 4.56
N PHE A 149 -15.13 -6.62 5.11
CA PHE A 149 -16.32 -6.95 4.33
C PHE A 149 -16.97 -5.72 3.68
N LEU A 150 -17.09 -4.62 4.41
CA LEU A 150 -17.70 -3.40 3.90
C LEU A 150 -16.88 -2.80 2.75
N ASN A 151 -15.57 -2.75 2.92
CA ASN A 151 -14.66 -2.15 1.94
C ASN A 151 -14.33 -3.07 0.75
N SER A 152 -14.67 -4.36 0.83
CA SER A 152 -14.47 -5.31 -0.28
C SER A 152 -15.77 -5.64 -1.02
N ALA A 153 -16.74 -6.23 -0.32
CA ALA A 153 -17.97 -6.72 -0.94
C ALA A 153 -18.98 -5.60 -1.20
N LEU A 154 -19.02 -4.58 -0.35
CA LEU A 154 -19.97 -3.47 -0.40
C LEU A 154 -19.28 -2.12 -0.71
N TRP A 155 -18.14 -2.12 -1.37
CA TRP A 155 -17.36 -0.91 -1.63
C TRP A 155 -18.15 0.22 -2.33
N LYS A 156 -19.08 -0.12 -3.24
CA LYS A 156 -19.95 0.88 -3.90
C LYS A 156 -20.87 1.58 -2.92
N PHE A 157 -21.40 0.82 -1.94
CA PHE A 157 -22.23 1.37 -0.87
C PHE A 157 -21.40 2.20 0.10
N SER A 158 -20.24 1.71 0.50
CA SER A 158 -19.31 2.47 1.34
C SER A 158 -18.88 3.78 0.68
N ARG A 159 -18.54 3.74 -0.62
CA ARG A 159 -18.24 4.94 -1.40
C ARG A 159 -19.41 5.93 -1.45
N PHE A 160 -20.64 5.44 -1.64
CA PHE A 160 -21.83 6.29 -1.63
C PHE A 160 -22.00 6.99 -0.27
N LEU A 161 -21.84 6.26 0.83
CA LEU A 161 -21.93 6.82 2.18
C LEU A 161 -20.82 7.85 2.45
N VAL A 162 -19.58 7.56 2.08
CA VAL A 162 -18.47 8.51 2.23
C VAL A 162 -18.79 9.78 1.45
N ARG A 163 -19.12 9.68 0.17
CA ARG A 163 -19.36 10.82 -0.71
C ARG A 163 -20.53 11.72 -0.29
N HIS A 164 -21.64 11.12 0.15
CA HIS A 164 -22.89 11.87 0.36
C HIS A 164 -23.23 12.11 1.84
N LEU A 165 -22.64 11.36 2.77
CA LEU A 165 -22.91 11.49 4.19
C LEU A 165 -21.67 11.93 4.97
N TRP A 166 -20.57 11.20 4.86
CA TRP A 166 -19.41 11.43 5.74
C TRP A 166 -18.58 12.65 5.31
N THR A 167 -18.29 12.84 4.01
CA THR A 167 -17.54 14.01 3.53
C THR A 167 -18.21 15.33 3.95
N PRO A 168 -19.53 15.54 3.78
CA PRO A 168 -20.19 16.73 4.33
C PRO A 168 -20.12 16.84 5.85
N LEU A 169 -20.24 15.74 6.60
CA LEU A 169 -20.21 15.74 8.07
C LEU A 169 -18.81 16.01 8.63
N GLU A 170 -17.77 15.59 7.93
CA GLU A 170 -16.38 15.91 8.30
C GLU A 170 -16.09 17.42 8.29
N TYR A 171 -16.76 18.20 7.43
CA TYR A 171 -16.71 19.67 7.50
C TYR A 171 -17.21 20.24 8.82
N PHE A 172 -18.11 19.50 9.50
CA PHE A 172 -18.63 19.87 10.84
C PHE A 172 -17.87 19.17 11.97
N GLY A 173 -16.74 18.50 11.68
CA GLY A 173 -15.91 17.84 12.68
C GLY A 173 -16.39 16.45 13.12
N ILE A 174 -17.39 15.87 12.46
CA ILE A 174 -17.91 14.52 12.76
C ILE A 174 -17.06 13.51 11.97
N GLN A 175 -16.35 12.63 12.68
CA GLN A 175 -15.49 11.62 12.06
C GLN A 175 -16.28 10.40 11.59
N ASP A 176 -15.89 9.83 10.45
CA ASP A 176 -16.43 8.56 9.95
C ASP A 176 -16.05 7.38 10.87
N PRO A 177 -17.02 6.76 11.59
CA PRO A 177 -16.77 5.62 12.47
C PRO A 177 -16.50 4.31 11.70
N THR A 178 -16.78 4.27 10.39
CA THR A 178 -16.63 3.06 9.56
C THR A 178 -15.22 2.93 9.00
N SER A 179 -14.41 3.98 9.06
CA SER A 179 -13.04 3.99 8.56
C SER A 179 -12.15 3.01 9.34
N ALA A 180 -11.51 2.08 8.63
CA ALA A 180 -10.52 1.19 9.20
C ALA A 180 -9.31 1.97 9.76
N ALA A 181 -8.97 3.10 9.15
CA ALA A 181 -7.83 3.93 9.56
C ALA A 181 -8.08 4.73 10.85
N LYS A 182 -9.33 4.99 11.23
CA LYS A 182 -9.68 5.83 12.40
C LYS A 182 -10.09 5.02 13.65
N ASN A 183 -10.51 3.74 13.49
CA ASN A 183 -11.00 2.90 14.59
C ASN A 183 -9.97 1.84 15.03
N ASN A 184 -9.35 2.01 16.19
CA ASN A 184 -8.29 1.11 16.68
C ASN A 184 -8.75 -0.34 16.88
N THR A 185 -9.93 -0.58 17.45
CA THR A 185 -10.46 -1.94 17.62
C THR A 185 -10.71 -2.64 16.28
N LYS A 186 -11.14 -1.88 15.26
CA LYS A 186 -11.32 -2.42 13.90
C LYS A 186 -9.95 -2.73 13.27
N LYS A 187 -8.94 -1.87 13.45
CA LYS A 187 -7.57 -2.13 13.02
C LYS A 187 -7.04 -3.44 13.57
N ASP A 188 -7.10 -3.63 14.88
CA ASP A 188 -6.59 -4.83 15.55
C ASP A 188 -7.24 -6.11 14.99
N LYS A 189 -8.56 -6.10 14.78
CA LYS A 189 -9.29 -7.23 14.17
C LYS A 189 -8.86 -7.51 12.73
N ILE A 190 -8.60 -6.47 11.95
CA ILE A 190 -8.16 -6.63 10.56
C ILE A 190 -6.71 -7.13 10.52
N GLU A 191 -5.82 -6.57 11.33
CA GLU A 191 -4.42 -6.99 11.40
C GLU A 191 -4.31 -8.43 11.90
N GLN A 192 -5.16 -8.85 12.85
CA GLN A 192 -5.20 -10.26 13.28
C GLN A 192 -5.58 -11.19 12.11
N LYS A 193 -6.55 -10.81 11.27
CA LYS A 193 -6.91 -11.60 10.08
C LYS A 193 -5.74 -11.71 9.09
N PHE A 194 -4.91 -10.68 8.95
CA PHE A 194 -3.72 -10.74 8.11
C PHE A 194 -2.67 -11.70 8.67
N ILE A 195 -2.45 -11.66 9.99
CA ILE A 195 -1.54 -12.58 10.68
C ILE A 195 -2.03 -14.03 10.52
N ASP A 196 -3.33 -14.27 10.74
CA ASP A 196 -3.93 -15.60 10.61
C ASP A 196 -3.82 -16.11 9.15
N TYR A 197 -4.09 -15.25 8.18
CA TYR A 197 -3.92 -15.58 6.76
C TYR A 197 -2.48 -15.93 6.43
N ALA A 198 -1.52 -15.12 6.85
CA ALA A 198 -0.10 -15.34 6.60
C ALA A 198 0.38 -16.67 7.16
N LYS A 199 -0.06 -17.02 8.39
CA LYS A 199 0.27 -18.29 9.03
C LYS A 199 -0.37 -19.49 8.31
N CYS A 200 -1.67 -19.39 7.99
CA CYS A 200 -2.39 -20.47 7.28
C CYS A 200 -1.86 -20.71 5.87
N SER A 201 -1.45 -19.65 5.18
CA SER A 201 -0.93 -19.72 3.80
C SER A 201 0.59 -19.92 3.73
N HIS A 202 1.26 -20.06 4.88
CA HIS A 202 2.72 -20.22 4.98
C HIS A 202 3.46 -19.13 4.16
N CYS A 203 3.04 -17.88 4.30
CA CYS A 203 3.64 -16.75 3.61
C CYS A 203 3.93 -15.59 4.57
N LYS A 204 4.75 -14.66 4.13
CA LYS A 204 4.83 -13.31 4.70
C LYS A 204 3.80 -12.45 3.99
N PHE A 205 3.16 -11.52 4.71
CA PHE A 205 2.03 -10.75 4.17
C PHE A 205 2.27 -9.26 4.37
N LEU A 206 2.30 -8.49 3.29
CA LEU A 206 2.45 -7.04 3.31
C LEU A 206 1.15 -6.38 2.84
N ALA A 207 0.66 -5.44 3.64
CA ALA A 207 -0.53 -4.65 3.30
C ALA A 207 -0.40 -3.18 3.71
N GLY A 208 -1.39 -2.36 3.32
CA GLY A 208 -1.70 -1.03 3.83
C GLY A 208 -2.98 -1.04 4.65
N HIS A 209 -3.97 -0.22 4.25
CA HIS A 209 -5.37 -0.18 4.69
C HIS A 209 -5.61 0.25 6.15
N THR A 210 -4.78 -0.19 7.09
CA THR A 210 -4.93 0.21 8.51
C THR A 210 -4.14 1.45 8.87
N HIS A 211 -3.30 1.97 7.96
CA HIS A 211 -2.42 3.13 8.14
C HIS A 211 -1.48 3.02 9.35
N ARG A 212 -1.27 1.81 9.87
CA ARG A 212 -0.44 1.57 11.04
C ARG A 212 0.87 0.89 10.61
N PRO A 213 1.98 1.63 10.52
CA PRO A 213 3.25 1.04 10.08
C PRO A 213 3.67 -0.10 11.01
N LYS A 214 4.08 -1.21 10.43
CA LYS A 214 4.47 -2.40 11.16
C LYS A 214 5.52 -3.20 10.42
N LEU A 215 6.59 -3.57 11.10
CA LEU A 215 7.53 -4.56 10.64
C LEU A 215 7.22 -5.89 11.33
N GLY A 216 6.92 -6.91 10.52
CA GLY A 216 6.63 -8.26 10.99
C GLY A 216 7.90 -9.03 11.34
N ASN A 217 7.72 -10.26 11.85
CA ASN A 217 8.77 -11.23 12.10
C ASN A 217 8.21 -12.65 11.85
N ASP A 218 8.99 -13.69 12.13
CA ASP A 218 8.54 -15.08 11.90
C ASP A 218 7.35 -15.48 12.77
N LEU A 219 7.16 -14.90 13.96
CA LEU A 219 6.00 -15.17 14.82
C LEU A 219 4.73 -14.43 14.36
N THR A 220 4.93 -13.25 13.81
CA THR A 220 3.87 -12.38 13.28
C THR A 220 4.24 -11.94 11.86
N PRO A 221 4.07 -12.80 10.84
CA PRO A 221 4.56 -12.56 9.48
C PRO A 221 3.71 -11.58 8.68
N TYR A 222 3.38 -10.44 9.31
CA TYR A 222 2.58 -9.35 8.76
C TYR A 222 3.35 -8.03 8.80
N TYR A 223 3.41 -7.36 7.68
CA TYR A 223 4.08 -6.09 7.43
C TYR A 223 3.08 -5.05 6.95
N ASN A 224 3.25 -3.79 7.36
CA ASN A 224 2.40 -2.69 6.91
C ASN A 224 3.24 -1.47 6.61
N SER A 225 3.08 -0.92 5.41
CA SER A 225 3.82 0.28 4.97
C SER A 225 3.41 1.57 5.70
N GLY A 226 2.32 1.53 6.45
CA GLY A 226 1.74 2.71 7.10
C GLY A 226 0.92 3.54 6.13
N SER A 227 1.16 4.83 6.05
CA SER A 227 0.46 5.72 5.12
C SER A 227 1.26 6.97 4.79
N CYS A 228 0.80 7.69 3.76
CA CYS A 228 1.34 8.99 3.37
C CYS A 228 0.49 10.18 3.85
N VAL A 229 -0.53 9.93 4.68
CA VAL A 229 -1.46 10.97 5.18
C VAL A 229 -1.29 11.31 6.66
N HIS A 230 -0.25 10.81 7.32
CA HIS A 230 0.06 11.25 8.69
C HIS A 230 0.46 12.73 8.75
N PRO A 231 0.15 13.45 9.83
CA PRO A 231 0.29 14.91 9.87
C PRO A 231 1.69 15.46 9.65
N ARG A 232 2.75 14.68 9.80
CA ARG A 232 4.14 15.19 9.80
C ARG A 232 5.14 14.31 9.06
N CYS A 233 4.79 13.09 8.74
CA CYS A 233 5.69 12.14 8.09
C CYS A 233 4.92 11.10 7.29
N ILE A 234 5.63 10.47 6.37
CA ILE A 234 5.15 9.30 5.65
C ILE A 234 5.99 8.09 6.03
N THR A 235 5.44 6.90 5.86
CA THR A 235 6.15 5.65 6.10
C THR A 235 6.09 4.75 4.88
N CYS A 236 7.08 3.90 4.75
CA CYS A 236 7.14 2.87 3.72
C CYS A 236 7.93 1.66 4.23
N ILE A 237 7.85 0.58 3.48
CA ILE A 237 8.73 -0.58 3.69
C ILE A 237 9.69 -0.67 2.51
N GLU A 238 10.96 -0.91 2.78
CA GLU A 238 11.96 -1.26 1.81
C GLU A 238 12.30 -2.75 1.92
N LEU A 239 12.54 -3.39 0.78
CA LEU A 239 13.14 -4.72 0.70
C LEU A 239 14.45 -4.59 -0.08
N CYS A 240 15.57 -4.82 0.62
CA CYS A 240 16.92 -4.80 0.06
C CYS A 240 17.55 -6.19 0.19
N GLY A 241 17.73 -6.89 -0.93
CA GLY A 241 18.06 -8.30 -0.90
C GLY A 241 16.97 -9.08 -0.16
N TYR A 242 17.33 -9.64 1.00
CA TYR A 242 16.42 -10.40 1.85
C TYR A 242 16.04 -9.67 3.14
N GLN A 243 16.41 -8.41 3.27
CA GLN A 243 16.19 -7.60 4.47
C GLN A 243 15.07 -6.57 4.24
N MET A 244 14.11 -6.54 5.16
CA MET A 244 13.03 -5.57 5.21
C MET A 244 13.40 -4.45 6.17
N HIS A 245 13.09 -3.21 5.77
CA HIS A 245 13.26 -2.02 6.61
C HIS A 245 11.95 -1.27 6.70
N LEU A 246 11.53 -0.92 7.90
CA LEU A 246 10.50 0.08 8.11
C LEU A 246 11.15 1.45 8.09
N VAL A 247 10.73 2.31 7.18
CA VAL A 247 11.35 3.61 6.93
C VAL A 247 10.33 4.72 7.12
N LYS A 248 10.78 5.81 7.72
CA LYS A 248 10.05 7.07 7.86
C LYS A 248 10.72 8.17 7.04
N TRP A 249 9.91 8.97 6.36
CA TRP A 249 10.32 10.21 5.72
C TRP A 249 9.65 11.39 6.42
N CYS A 250 10.45 12.28 6.95
CA CYS A 250 10.01 13.48 7.66
C CYS A 250 10.83 14.70 7.20
N ALA A 251 10.16 15.79 6.80
CA ALA A 251 10.83 16.96 6.25
C ALA A 251 11.90 16.60 5.19
N CYS A 252 11.54 15.74 4.25
CA CYS A 252 12.40 15.22 3.16
C CYS A 252 13.63 14.44 3.63
N LYS A 253 13.69 13.98 4.88
CA LYS A 253 14.77 13.15 5.43
C LYS A 253 14.30 11.73 5.65
N ARG A 254 15.12 10.76 5.20
CA ARG A 254 14.90 9.33 5.38
C ARG A 254 15.50 8.86 6.71
N GLU A 255 14.74 8.06 7.46
CA GLU A 255 15.17 7.43 8.71
C GLU A 255 14.69 5.97 8.73
N VAL A 256 15.59 5.02 8.99
CA VAL A 256 15.24 3.61 9.22
C VAL A 256 14.81 3.46 10.67
N LEU A 257 13.60 2.98 10.88
CA LEU A 257 13.01 2.78 12.21
C LEU A 257 13.27 1.38 12.76
N ALA A 258 13.27 0.36 11.89
CA ALA A 258 13.45 -1.03 12.24
C ALA A 258 13.89 -1.85 11.03
N GLU A 259 14.53 -2.98 11.29
CA GLU A 259 15.05 -3.94 10.30
C GLU A 259 14.67 -5.37 10.67
N GLU A 260 14.40 -6.22 9.67
CA GLU A 260 14.07 -7.63 9.85
C GLU A 260 14.53 -8.46 8.65
N LEU A 261 15.13 -9.62 8.88
CA LEU A 261 15.45 -10.58 7.84
C LEU A 261 14.20 -11.39 7.45
N LEU A 262 13.96 -11.58 6.16
CA LEU A 262 12.82 -12.37 5.66
C LEU A 262 12.99 -13.89 5.87
N TYR A 263 14.14 -14.37 6.33
CA TYR A 263 14.36 -15.77 6.65
C TYR A 263 15.26 -15.90 7.89
N SER A 264 15.04 -16.97 8.67
CA SER A 264 15.94 -17.33 9.76
C SER A 264 17.01 -18.29 9.23
N SER A 265 18.28 -17.99 9.53
CA SER A 265 19.41 -18.89 9.19
C SER A 265 19.34 -20.27 9.87
N SER A 266 18.49 -20.42 10.88
CA SER A 266 18.23 -21.71 11.55
C SER A 266 17.44 -22.72 10.68
N ASN A 267 16.90 -22.31 9.54
CA ASN A 267 16.15 -23.20 8.62
C ASN A 267 17.00 -23.74 7.46
N ILE A 268 18.29 -23.47 7.42
CA ILE A 268 19.21 -24.12 6.47
C ILE A 268 19.67 -25.41 7.12
N ILE A 269 18.88 -26.47 7.00
CA ILE A 269 19.34 -27.84 7.26
C ILE A 269 20.21 -28.20 6.05
N TYR A 270 21.50 -28.35 6.26
CA TYR A 270 22.47 -28.88 5.30
C TYR A 270 22.18 -30.33 4.95
#